data_e7adb24e485d69c37b4de8db4dc9490a
#
_entry.id   e7adb24e485d69c37b4de8db4dc9490a
#
_cell.length_a   1.000
_cell.length_b   1.000
_cell.length_c   1.000
_cell.angle_alpha   90.00
_cell.angle_beta   90.00
_cell.angle_gamma   90.00
#
_symmetry.space_group_name_H-M   'P 1'
#
loop_
_entity.id
_entity.type
_entity.pdbx_description
1 polymer ?
#
loop_
_entity_poly.entity_id
_entity_poly.type
_entity_poly.pdbx_seq_one_letter_code
_entity_poly.pdbx_strand_id
1 'polypeptide(L)'
;MVHPGEFIYNPRTHGKRIGFGYNNTNDNFIISWNNIAFKVKPSMKKIVLADYLFLHFKRDEWDREACYQSWGSSTEVFSWDTLCDMSVDLPVFSIQQKYVDVYNAMLENQKSYECGLEDLKLVCDAYIEDLRRQMPCEAIATYIEEVNQKNIGNLKLDSVRGIATSKEFINTKANMEGVSLENYKVVEPGMIAFISDTSRRADKMSIALNQSEENYLVSSISTVIQTDNTKLLPKYLYLFFLQNRI
;
A
#
# COMPACT_ATOMS: atom_id res chain seq x y z
N MET A 1 0.75 19.72 -24.53
CA MET A 1 -0.02 18.53 -24.93
C MET A 1 0.95 17.39 -25.14
N VAL A 2 0.59 16.18 -24.73
CA VAL A 2 1.40 14.96 -24.92
C VAL A 2 0.63 14.02 -25.81
N HIS A 3 1.27 13.60 -26.91
CA HIS A 3 0.67 12.71 -27.90
C HIS A 3 1.04 11.24 -27.63
N PRO A 4 0.31 10.28 -28.21
CA PRO A 4 0.67 8.88 -28.17
C PRO A 4 2.14 8.61 -28.55
N GLY A 5 2.83 7.80 -27.74
CA GLY A 5 4.24 7.48 -27.96
C GLY A 5 5.24 8.55 -27.50
N GLU A 6 4.77 9.58 -26.79
CA GLU A 6 5.64 10.61 -26.20
C GLU A 6 5.89 10.35 -24.73
N PHE A 7 7.10 10.68 -24.29
CA PHE A 7 7.52 10.72 -22.90
C PHE A 7 7.32 12.12 -22.34
N ILE A 8 7.13 12.19 -21.03
CA ILE A 8 7.13 13.45 -20.29
C ILE A 8 7.96 13.29 -19.02
N TYR A 9 8.57 14.38 -18.57
CA TYR A 9 9.14 14.42 -17.25
C TYR A 9 9.08 15.84 -16.65
N ASN A 10 9.09 15.89 -15.32
CA ASN A 10 9.24 17.14 -14.60
C ASN A 10 10.73 17.35 -14.33
N PRO A 11 11.36 18.45 -14.85
CA PRO A 11 12.77 18.71 -14.63
C PRO A 11 13.13 19.04 -13.17
N ARG A 12 12.15 19.35 -12.32
CA ARG A 12 12.38 19.66 -10.90
C ARG A 12 12.35 18.39 -10.06
N THR A 13 13.46 18.10 -9.39
CA THR A 13 13.55 16.96 -8.47
C THR A 13 12.90 17.30 -7.15
N HIS A 14 11.71 16.78 -6.90
CA HIS A 14 11.08 16.85 -5.60
C HIS A 14 11.34 15.55 -4.83
N GLY A 15 12.38 15.53 -3.98
CA GLY A 15 12.62 14.41 -3.08
C GLY A 15 13.38 13.23 -3.66
N LYS A 16 14.38 13.45 -4.48
CA LYS A 16 15.32 12.44 -5.00
C LYS A 16 14.78 11.50 -6.09
N ARG A 17 13.68 11.86 -6.76
CA ARG A 17 13.15 11.12 -7.91
C ARG A 17 12.75 12.09 -9.01
N ILE A 18 12.95 11.67 -10.26
CA ILE A 18 12.45 12.38 -11.42
C ILE A 18 11.23 11.63 -11.93
N GLY A 19 10.08 12.30 -11.92
CA GLY A 19 8.84 11.70 -12.41
C GLY A 19 8.84 11.62 -13.93
N PHE A 20 9.11 10.44 -14.50
CA PHE A 20 8.92 10.14 -15.91
C PHE A 20 7.56 9.52 -16.15
N GLY A 21 6.89 9.96 -17.22
CA GLY A 21 5.68 9.36 -17.77
C GLY A 21 5.87 8.99 -19.24
N TYR A 22 5.12 8.00 -19.70
CA TYR A 22 5.07 7.59 -21.09
C TYR A 22 3.61 7.41 -21.51
N ASN A 23 3.21 8.08 -22.59
CA ASN A 23 1.87 7.94 -23.13
C ASN A 23 1.81 6.73 -24.07
N ASN A 24 1.43 5.57 -23.50
CA ASN A 24 1.19 4.33 -24.24
C ASN A 24 -0.29 4.14 -24.64
N THR A 25 -1.10 5.21 -24.51
CA THR A 25 -2.52 5.20 -24.92
C THR A 25 -2.69 5.82 -26.29
N ASN A 26 -3.93 5.80 -26.82
CA ASN A 26 -4.30 6.47 -28.07
C ASN A 26 -4.78 7.92 -27.85
N ASP A 27 -4.84 8.38 -26.59
CA ASP A 27 -5.37 9.69 -26.24
C ASP A 27 -4.30 10.75 -26.10
N ASN A 28 -4.66 12.01 -26.30
CA ASN A 28 -3.80 13.15 -26.06
C ASN A 28 -4.03 13.68 -24.64
N PHE A 29 -2.96 14.00 -23.91
CA PHE A 29 -3.03 14.55 -22.56
C PHE A 29 -2.61 16.01 -22.51
N ILE A 30 -3.27 16.80 -21.65
CA ILE A 30 -2.83 18.15 -21.30
C ILE A 30 -1.98 18.03 -20.04
N ILE A 31 -0.81 18.61 -20.06
CA ILE A 31 0.13 18.65 -18.93
C ILE A 31 0.49 20.09 -18.57
N SER A 32 0.96 20.28 -17.35
CA SER A 32 1.49 21.56 -16.89
C SER A 32 2.67 22.00 -17.76
N TRP A 33 2.80 23.30 -17.98
CA TRP A 33 3.79 23.94 -18.85
C TRP A 33 5.25 23.72 -18.41
N ASN A 34 5.48 23.38 -17.14
CA ASN A 34 6.80 23.13 -16.57
C ASN A 34 7.34 21.72 -16.84
N ASN A 35 6.57 20.86 -17.50
CA ASN A 35 7.02 19.53 -17.90
C ASN A 35 7.60 19.57 -19.32
N ILE A 36 8.57 18.70 -19.56
CA ILE A 36 9.22 18.53 -20.86
C ILE A 36 8.65 17.26 -21.49
N ALA A 37 8.20 17.38 -22.75
CA ALA A 37 7.72 16.25 -23.54
C ALA A 37 8.74 15.94 -24.66
N PHE A 38 9.01 14.65 -24.91
CA PHE A 38 9.92 14.19 -25.94
C PHE A 38 9.50 12.82 -26.49
N LYS A 39 10.12 12.39 -27.59
CA LYS A 39 9.86 11.08 -28.21
C LYS A 39 11.10 10.48 -28.83
N VAL A 40 11.07 9.18 -29.06
CA VAL A 40 12.09 8.49 -29.85
C VAL A 40 12.04 9.02 -31.29
N LYS A 41 13.20 9.42 -31.83
CA LYS A 41 13.31 9.90 -33.23
C LYS A 41 12.79 8.83 -34.19
N PRO A 42 12.04 9.20 -35.25
CA PRO A 42 11.51 8.23 -36.22
C PRO A 42 12.56 7.31 -36.82
N SER A 43 13.78 7.83 -37.09
CA SER A 43 14.91 7.04 -37.59
C SER A 43 15.42 5.98 -36.62
N MET A 44 15.18 6.15 -35.31
CA MET A 44 15.67 5.26 -34.26
C MET A 44 14.63 4.23 -33.80
N LYS A 45 13.39 4.28 -34.25
CA LYS A 45 12.32 3.37 -33.85
C LYS A 45 12.59 1.88 -34.11
N LYS A 46 13.49 1.56 -35.03
CA LYS A 46 13.95 0.19 -35.31
C LYS A 46 15.07 -0.28 -34.38
N ILE A 47 15.67 0.64 -33.65
CA ILE A 47 16.83 0.39 -32.77
C ILE A 47 16.37 0.48 -31.31
N VAL A 48 15.51 1.44 -30.99
CA VAL A 48 15.05 1.74 -29.64
C VAL A 48 13.54 1.49 -29.53
N LEU A 49 13.16 0.56 -28.69
CA LEU A 49 11.77 0.32 -28.30
C LEU A 49 11.40 1.32 -27.20
N ALA A 50 10.36 2.12 -27.42
CA ALA A 50 9.94 3.16 -26.46
C ALA A 50 9.57 2.58 -25.09
N ASP A 51 8.84 1.46 -25.08
CA ASP A 51 8.47 0.76 -23.84
C ASP A 51 9.70 0.29 -23.06
N TYR A 52 10.73 -0.22 -23.74
CA TYR A 52 11.99 -0.59 -23.10
C TYR A 52 12.71 0.63 -22.48
N LEU A 53 12.75 1.74 -23.22
CA LEU A 53 13.33 2.98 -22.72
C LEU A 53 12.56 3.48 -21.47
N PHE A 54 11.24 3.34 -21.45
CA PHE A 54 10.44 3.69 -20.29
C PHE A 54 10.74 2.79 -19.07
N LEU A 55 10.95 1.48 -19.29
CA LEU A 55 11.41 0.59 -18.23
C LEU A 55 12.78 0.99 -17.66
N HIS A 56 13.67 1.47 -18.53
CA HIS A 56 14.98 2.00 -18.11
C HIS A 56 14.81 3.21 -17.18
N PHE A 57 13.92 4.15 -17.52
CA PHE A 57 13.63 5.35 -16.71
C PHE A 57 12.93 5.04 -15.37
N LYS A 58 12.33 3.87 -15.22
CA LYS A 58 11.69 3.43 -13.96
C LYS A 58 12.66 2.83 -12.94
N ARG A 59 13.93 2.66 -13.27
CA ARG A 59 14.91 2.04 -12.38
C ARG A 59 15.33 3.01 -11.28
N ASP A 60 15.48 2.52 -10.06
CA ASP A 60 16.02 3.32 -8.95
C ASP A 60 17.43 3.83 -9.24
N GLU A 61 18.23 3.07 -9.99
CA GLU A 61 19.56 3.48 -10.43
C GLU A 61 19.52 4.67 -11.38
N TRP A 62 18.53 4.72 -12.28
CA TRP A 62 18.29 5.88 -13.12
C TRP A 62 17.95 7.13 -12.31
N ASP A 63 17.04 6.99 -11.33
CA ASP A 63 16.69 8.09 -10.44
C ASP A 63 17.91 8.61 -9.68
N ARG A 64 18.76 7.71 -9.19
CA ARG A 64 19.99 8.05 -8.46
C ARG A 64 20.95 8.84 -9.34
N GLU A 65 21.19 8.39 -10.57
CA GLU A 65 22.09 9.03 -11.51
C GLU A 65 21.54 10.38 -11.97
N ALA A 66 20.25 10.45 -12.32
CA ALA A 66 19.59 11.67 -12.73
C ALA A 66 19.58 12.73 -11.62
N CYS A 67 19.39 12.34 -10.36
CA CYS A 67 19.53 13.24 -9.21
C CYS A 67 20.98 13.73 -9.03
N TYR A 68 21.96 12.86 -9.22
CA TYR A 68 23.38 13.24 -9.14
C TYR A 68 23.75 14.27 -10.22
N GLN A 69 23.16 14.16 -11.42
CA GLN A 69 23.36 15.08 -12.52
C GLN A 69 22.50 16.36 -12.45
N SER A 70 21.65 16.47 -11.43
CA SER A 70 20.78 17.64 -11.24
C SER A 70 21.49 18.75 -10.48
N TRP A 71 21.34 20.00 -10.91
CA TRP A 71 22.02 21.16 -10.35
C TRP A 71 21.03 22.27 -9.98
N GLY A 72 21.33 23.02 -8.92
CA GLY A 72 20.57 24.20 -8.50
C GLY A 72 20.81 24.57 -7.04
N SER A 73 20.68 25.85 -6.71
CA SER A 73 20.93 26.36 -5.33
C SER A 73 19.70 26.29 -4.42
N SER A 74 18.48 26.39 -4.98
CA SER A 74 17.23 26.34 -4.21
C SER A 74 16.28 25.24 -4.68
N THR A 75 16.41 24.80 -5.92
CA THR A 75 15.68 23.67 -6.51
C THR A 75 16.60 23.02 -7.52
N GLU A 76 16.88 21.75 -7.31
CA GLU A 76 17.66 20.97 -8.25
C GLU A 76 16.86 20.76 -9.53
N VAL A 77 17.50 20.97 -10.69
CA VAL A 77 16.88 20.85 -12.01
C VAL A 77 17.65 19.84 -12.85
N PHE A 78 16.92 18.84 -13.33
CA PHE A 78 17.40 17.91 -14.35
C PHE A 78 17.04 18.44 -15.73
N SER A 79 18.00 19.12 -16.37
CA SER A 79 17.75 19.81 -17.64
C SER A 79 17.56 18.84 -18.81
N TRP A 80 17.00 19.36 -19.91
CA TRP A 80 16.91 18.61 -21.16
C TRP A 80 18.31 18.24 -21.72
N ASP A 81 19.25 19.15 -21.64
CA ASP A 81 20.62 18.92 -22.11
C ASP A 81 21.30 17.83 -21.28
N THR A 82 21.10 17.85 -19.96
CA THR A 82 21.58 16.79 -19.06
C THR A 82 21.00 15.44 -19.45
N LEU A 83 19.68 15.36 -19.74
CA LEU A 83 19.06 14.12 -20.19
C LEU A 83 19.65 13.61 -21.51
N CYS A 84 19.96 14.53 -22.44
CA CYS A 84 20.57 14.19 -23.74
C CYS A 84 21.99 13.64 -23.61
N ASP A 85 22.72 14.03 -22.58
CA ASP A 85 24.11 13.61 -22.34
C ASP A 85 24.18 12.26 -21.58
N MET A 86 23.07 11.79 -21.03
CA MET A 86 23.05 10.51 -20.33
C MET A 86 23.09 9.31 -21.27
N SER A 87 23.82 8.29 -20.86
CA SER A 87 23.96 7.06 -21.64
C SER A 87 22.93 6.01 -21.21
N VAL A 88 22.42 5.25 -22.17
CA VAL A 88 21.47 4.14 -21.97
C VAL A 88 22.04 2.88 -22.61
N ASP A 89 22.08 1.78 -21.87
CA ASP A 89 22.42 0.48 -22.44
C ASP A 89 21.29 -0.02 -23.35
N LEU A 90 21.59 -0.13 -24.64
CA LEU A 90 20.63 -0.57 -25.66
C LEU A 90 21.04 -1.95 -26.20
N PRO A 91 20.49 -3.03 -25.68
CA PRO A 91 20.65 -4.35 -26.29
C PRO A 91 19.94 -4.40 -27.65
N VAL A 92 20.18 -5.45 -28.42
CA VAL A 92 19.49 -5.65 -29.71
C VAL A 92 17.97 -5.66 -29.52
N PHE A 93 17.23 -5.17 -30.53
CA PHE A 93 15.78 -4.92 -30.44
C PHE A 93 14.98 -6.13 -29.91
N SER A 94 15.32 -7.34 -30.32
CA SER A 94 14.66 -8.57 -29.84
C SER A 94 14.81 -8.82 -28.35
N ILE A 95 15.93 -8.41 -27.77
CA ILE A 95 16.15 -8.48 -26.33
C ILE A 95 15.34 -7.41 -25.60
N GLN A 96 15.29 -6.19 -26.13
CA GLN A 96 14.44 -5.11 -25.59
C GLN A 96 12.96 -5.58 -25.55
N GLN A 97 12.45 -6.17 -26.62
CA GLN A 97 11.09 -6.69 -26.68
C GLN A 97 10.85 -7.75 -25.61
N LYS A 98 11.77 -8.70 -25.46
CA LYS A 98 11.66 -9.74 -24.44
C LYS A 98 11.54 -9.18 -23.02
N TYR A 99 12.29 -8.13 -22.69
CA TYR A 99 12.15 -7.47 -21.36
C TYR A 99 10.78 -6.83 -21.18
N VAL A 100 10.28 -6.15 -22.21
CA VAL A 100 8.95 -5.53 -22.18
C VAL A 100 7.86 -6.60 -22.04
N ASP A 101 7.94 -7.70 -22.77
CA ASP A 101 6.97 -8.80 -22.70
C ASP A 101 6.92 -9.42 -21.30
N VAL A 102 8.08 -9.67 -20.69
CA VAL A 102 8.16 -10.19 -19.33
C VAL A 102 7.55 -9.20 -18.32
N TYR A 103 7.88 -7.92 -18.44
CA TYR A 103 7.33 -6.89 -17.55
C TYR A 103 5.80 -6.81 -17.65
N ASN A 104 5.27 -6.79 -18.87
CA ASN A 104 3.82 -6.74 -19.10
C ASN A 104 3.12 -8.00 -18.55
N ALA A 105 3.69 -9.18 -18.75
CA ALA A 105 3.17 -10.41 -18.18
C ALA A 105 3.14 -10.37 -16.64
N MET A 106 4.15 -9.78 -15.99
CA MET A 106 4.15 -9.59 -14.54
C MET A 106 3.05 -8.63 -14.08
N LEU A 107 2.82 -7.53 -14.80
CA LEU A 107 1.73 -6.59 -14.50
C LEU A 107 0.35 -7.22 -14.66
N GLU A 108 0.14 -7.99 -15.73
CA GLU A 108 -1.12 -8.70 -15.96
C GLU A 108 -1.37 -9.75 -14.86
N ASN A 109 -0.33 -10.46 -14.45
CA ASN A 109 -0.41 -11.42 -13.35
C ASN A 109 -0.77 -10.72 -12.03
N GLN A 110 -0.11 -9.62 -11.69
CA GLN A 110 -0.45 -8.80 -10.52
C GLN A 110 -1.92 -8.39 -10.54
N LYS A 111 -2.39 -7.82 -11.66
CA LYS A 111 -3.78 -7.39 -11.83
C LYS A 111 -4.77 -8.57 -11.67
N SER A 112 -4.42 -9.74 -12.20
CA SER A 112 -5.24 -10.94 -12.04
C SER A 112 -5.38 -11.36 -10.57
N TYR A 113 -4.30 -11.30 -9.79
CA TYR A 113 -4.36 -11.57 -8.35
C TYR A 113 -5.17 -10.53 -7.59
N GLU A 114 -5.01 -9.26 -7.91
CA GLU A 114 -5.78 -8.17 -7.28
C GLU A 114 -7.29 -8.35 -7.53
N CYS A 115 -7.70 -8.61 -8.77
CA CYS A 115 -9.10 -8.92 -9.10
C CYS A 115 -9.60 -10.18 -8.38
N GLY A 116 -8.79 -11.24 -8.33
CA GLY A 116 -9.16 -12.48 -7.65
C GLY A 116 -9.38 -12.28 -6.14
N LEU A 117 -8.64 -11.39 -5.49
CA LEU A 117 -8.86 -11.04 -4.09
C LEU A 117 -10.19 -10.29 -3.88
N GLU A 118 -10.54 -9.39 -4.79
CA GLU A 118 -11.83 -8.68 -4.74
C GLU A 118 -13.00 -9.64 -4.92
N ASP A 119 -12.91 -10.57 -5.87
CA ASP A 119 -13.93 -11.60 -6.11
C ASP A 119 -14.09 -12.51 -4.89
N LEU A 120 -12.99 -12.98 -4.28
CA LEU A 120 -13.04 -13.80 -3.07
C LEU A 120 -13.68 -13.05 -1.90
N LYS A 121 -13.38 -11.76 -1.74
CA LYS A 121 -14.02 -10.93 -0.73
C LYS A 121 -15.53 -10.84 -0.96
N LEU A 122 -15.95 -10.61 -2.20
CA LEU A 122 -17.38 -10.55 -2.56
C LEU A 122 -18.10 -11.87 -2.23
N VAL A 123 -17.48 -13.00 -2.54
CA VAL A 123 -18.02 -14.35 -2.22
C VAL A 123 -18.13 -14.52 -0.70
N CYS A 124 -17.11 -14.14 0.08
CA CYS A 124 -17.16 -14.22 1.54
C CYS A 124 -18.28 -13.35 2.11
N ASP A 125 -18.41 -12.11 1.64
CA ASP A 125 -19.43 -11.17 2.09
C ASP A 125 -20.85 -11.71 1.78
N ALA A 126 -21.05 -12.23 0.57
CA ALA A 126 -22.32 -12.82 0.15
C ALA A 126 -22.67 -14.08 0.99
N TYR A 127 -21.70 -14.93 1.26
CA TYR A 127 -21.90 -16.13 2.06
C TYR A 127 -22.27 -15.80 3.52
N ILE A 128 -21.60 -14.83 4.13
CA ILE A 128 -21.92 -14.39 5.49
C ILE A 128 -23.32 -13.75 5.54
N GLU A 129 -23.69 -12.97 4.52
CA GLU A 129 -25.03 -12.36 4.46
C GLU A 129 -26.13 -13.43 4.26
N ASP A 130 -25.87 -14.48 3.50
CA ASP A 130 -26.80 -15.60 3.32
C ASP A 130 -26.97 -16.39 4.64
N LEU A 131 -25.87 -16.70 5.33
CA LEU A 131 -25.93 -17.32 6.66
C LEU A 131 -26.74 -16.47 7.63
N ARG A 132 -26.56 -15.16 7.62
CA ARG A 132 -27.31 -14.24 8.48
C ARG A 132 -28.82 -14.27 8.22
N ARG A 133 -29.25 -14.52 6.99
CA ARG A 133 -30.69 -14.66 6.64
C ARG A 133 -31.27 -16.01 7.08
N GLN A 134 -30.45 -17.04 7.09
CA GLN A 134 -30.87 -18.41 7.36
C GLN A 134 -30.78 -18.78 8.84
N MET A 135 -29.87 -18.16 9.59
CA MET A 135 -29.57 -18.50 10.97
C MET A 135 -30.17 -17.48 11.96
N PRO A 136 -30.61 -17.90 13.14
CA PRO A 136 -31.05 -16.96 14.16
C PRO A 136 -29.90 -16.07 14.61
N CYS A 137 -30.18 -14.76 14.79
CA CYS A 137 -29.25 -13.84 15.37
C CYS A 137 -29.19 -13.99 16.90
N GLU A 138 -28.00 -14.17 17.43
CA GLU A 138 -27.79 -14.25 18.88
C GLU A 138 -26.95 -13.06 19.37
N ALA A 139 -27.10 -12.71 20.65
CA ALA A 139 -26.30 -11.65 21.25
C ALA A 139 -24.84 -12.09 21.40
N ILE A 140 -23.91 -11.29 20.83
CA ILE A 140 -22.49 -11.59 20.80
C ILE A 140 -21.87 -11.70 22.20
N ALA A 141 -22.45 -11.02 23.20
CA ALA A 141 -21.96 -11.03 24.57
C ALA A 141 -21.86 -12.44 25.21
N THR A 142 -22.61 -13.41 24.67
CA THR A 142 -22.53 -14.81 25.13
C THR A 142 -21.21 -15.49 24.71
N TYR A 143 -20.54 -14.96 23.70
CA TYR A 143 -19.39 -15.59 23.03
C TYR A 143 -18.09 -14.86 23.21
N ILE A 144 -18.11 -13.65 23.78
CA ILE A 144 -16.94 -12.80 23.97
C ILE A 144 -16.83 -12.32 25.41
N GLU A 145 -15.61 -12.08 25.84
CA GLU A 145 -15.32 -11.41 27.10
C GLU A 145 -14.29 -10.32 26.93
N GLU A 146 -14.41 -9.25 27.72
CA GLU A 146 -13.40 -8.20 27.75
C GLU A 146 -12.20 -8.66 28.57
N VAL A 147 -11.00 -8.49 27.98
CA VAL A 147 -9.72 -8.74 28.64
C VAL A 147 -9.07 -7.42 29.00
N ASN A 148 -8.78 -7.25 30.28
CA ASN A 148 -8.13 -6.03 30.79
C ASN A 148 -6.76 -6.33 31.40
N GLN A 149 -5.99 -7.19 30.74
CA GLN A 149 -4.63 -7.55 31.15
C GLN A 149 -3.67 -6.41 30.84
N LYS A 150 -3.11 -5.82 31.89
CA LYS A 150 -2.10 -4.76 31.76
C LYS A 150 -0.71 -5.34 31.59
N ASN A 151 0.18 -4.56 30.95
CA ASN A 151 1.58 -4.90 30.83
C ASN A 151 2.31 -4.77 32.17
N ILE A 152 2.48 -5.85 32.88
CA ILE A 152 3.21 -5.89 34.17
C ILE A 152 4.72 -6.03 33.88
N GLY A 153 5.27 -5.16 33.00
CA GLY A 153 6.73 -5.01 32.78
C GLY A 153 7.38 -6.04 31.84
N ASN A 154 6.63 -6.92 31.21
CA ASN A 154 7.20 -8.00 30.41
C ASN A 154 7.41 -7.65 28.93
N LEU A 155 6.58 -6.76 28.34
CA LEU A 155 6.65 -6.39 26.94
C LEU A 155 7.25 -5.01 26.78
N LYS A 156 8.08 -4.86 25.73
CA LYS A 156 8.83 -3.64 25.43
C LYS A 156 8.16 -2.85 24.31
N LEU A 157 8.78 -1.73 23.94
CA LEU A 157 8.32 -0.80 22.92
C LEU A 157 8.07 -1.47 21.56
N ASP A 158 8.84 -2.48 21.23
CA ASP A 158 8.72 -3.23 19.95
C ASP A 158 7.38 -3.96 19.81
N SER A 159 6.71 -4.25 20.94
CA SER A 159 5.39 -4.88 20.97
C SER A 159 4.24 -3.88 20.82
N VAL A 160 4.50 -2.56 20.88
CA VAL A 160 3.44 -1.55 20.81
C VAL A 160 2.88 -1.45 19.39
N ARG A 161 1.55 -1.56 19.29
CA ARG A 161 0.83 -1.47 18.01
C ARG A 161 -0.28 -0.41 18.09
N GLY A 162 -0.46 0.25 16.97
CA GLY A 162 -1.66 1.05 16.70
C GLY A 162 -2.73 0.20 16.02
N ILE A 163 -3.98 0.63 16.09
CA ILE A 163 -5.10 0.00 15.40
C ILE A 163 -5.55 0.96 14.29
N ALA A 164 -5.38 0.53 13.03
CA ALA A 164 -5.72 1.34 11.88
C ALA A 164 -7.21 1.25 11.50
N THR A 165 -7.69 2.22 10.73
CA THR A 165 -9.03 2.18 10.11
C THR A 165 -9.11 1.17 8.96
N SER A 166 -7.94 0.71 8.44
CA SER A 166 -7.83 -0.46 7.55
C SER A 166 -8.13 -1.78 8.26
N LYS A 167 -8.45 -1.71 9.56
CA LYS A 167 -8.78 -2.85 10.43
C LYS A 167 -7.60 -3.81 10.67
N GLU A 168 -6.40 -3.27 10.76
CA GLU A 168 -5.15 -4.01 10.98
C GLU A 168 -4.35 -3.40 12.12
N PHE A 169 -3.49 -4.22 12.75
CA PHE A 169 -2.44 -3.71 13.63
C PHE A 169 -1.32 -3.09 12.79
N ILE A 170 -0.90 -1.90 13.15
CA ILE A 170 0.20 -1.17 12.53
C ILE A 170 1.25 -0.80 13.56
N ASN A 171 2.47 -0.55 13.14
CA ASN A 171 3.47 0.04 14.04
C ASN A 171 2.98 1.39 14.54
N THR A 172 3.21 1.66 15.83
CA THR A 172 2.78 2.94 16.41
C THR A 172 3.46 4.10 15.70
N LYS A 173 2.67 5.14 15.40
CA LYS A 173 3.16 6.43 14.87
C LYS A 173 3.34 7.48 15.96
N ALA A 174 2.95 7.15 17.20
CA ALA A 174 3.07 8.06 18.33
C ALA A 174 4.52 8.15 18.80
N ASN A 175 4.93 9.34 19.24
CA ASN A 175 6.18 9.48 19.97
C ASN A 175 6.03 8.78 21.33
N MET A 176 6.82 7.75 21.55
CA MET A 176 6.78 6.90 22.74
C MET A 176 7.88 7.23 23.74
N GLU A 177 8.66 8.31 23.51
CA GLU A 177 9.74 8.73 24.39
C GLU A 177 9.16 9.15 25.76
N GLY A 178 9.64 8.51 26.84
CA GLY A 178 9.19 8.77 28.21
C GLY A 178 7.79 8.22 28.57
N VAL A 179 7.15 7.46 27.69
CA VAL A 179 5.82 6.87 27.95
C VAL A 179 5.96 5.60 28.75
N SER A 180 5.27 5.51 29.92
CA SER A 180 5.15 4.25 30.67
C SER A 180 4.23 3.28 29.95
N LEU A 181 4.69 2.04 29.76
CA LEU A 181 3.91 0.97 29.13
C LEU A 181 3.08 0.13 30.12
N GLU A 182 3.14 0.41 31.42
CA GLU A 182 2.47 -0.39 32.46
C GLU A 182 0.95 -0.39 32.33
N ASN A 183 0.37 0.71 31.84
CA ASN A 183 -1.07 0.84 31.63
C ASN A 183 -1.55 0.36 30.25
N TYR A 184 -0.62 -0.03 29.38
CA TYR A 184 -0.98 -0.60 28.10
C TYR A 184 -1.62 -1.99 28.29
N LYS A 185 -2.59 -2.32 27.45
CA LYS A 185 -3.26 -3.62 27.49
C LYS A 185 -2.55 -4.62 26.58
N VAL A 186 -2.44 -5.85 27.06
CA VAL A 186 -1.85 -6.95 26.28
C VAL A 186 -2.91 -7.53 25.36
N VAL A 187 -2.52 -7.80 24.12
CA VAL A 187 -3.34 -8.48 23.10
C VAL A 187 -2.61 -9.75 22.68
N GLU A 188 -3.04 -10.87 23.20
CA GLU A 188 -2.48 -12.18 22.88
C GLU A 188 -2.91 -12.66 21.49
N PRO A 189 -2.23 -13.66 20.89
CA PRO A 189 -2.65 -14.29 19.65
C PRO A 189 -4.12 -14.74 19.70
N GLY A 190 -4.88 -14.41 18.66
CA GLY A 190 -6.31 -14.70 18.58
C GLY A 190 -7.24 -13.68 19.27
N MET A 191 -6.71 -12.72 20.01
CA MET A 191 -7.53 -11.64 20.59
C MET A 191 -7.79 -10.53 19.57
N ILE A 192 -8.90 -9.84 19.74
CA ILE A 192 -9.32 -8.69 18.95
C ILE A 192 -9.22 -7.43 19.80
N ALA A 193 -8.65 -6.38 19.25
CA ALA A 193 -8.63 -5.07 19.91
C ALA A 193 -9.33 -4.02 19.04
N PHE A 194 -10.04 -3.09 19.66
CA PHE A 194 -10.71 -1.99 18.97
C PHE A 194 -10.68 -0.71 19.79
N ILE A 195 -10.90 0.42 19.09
CA ILE A 195 -11.01 1.74 19.70
C ILE A 195 -12.48 2.13 19.68
N SER A 196 -13.08 2.31 20.86
CA SER A 196 -14.49 2.67 21.04
C SER A 196 -14.79 4.14 20.69
N ASP A 197 -13.78 5.04 20.76
CA ASP A 197 -13.95 6.44 20.39
C ASP A 197 -13.89 6.61 18.86
N THR A 198 -15.06 6.85 18.27
CA THR A 198 -15.25 7.09 16.83
C THR A 198 -15.43 8.57 16.49
N SER A 199 -15.40 9.47 17.48
CA SER A 199 -15.77 10.90 17.34
C SER A 199 -15.00 11.65 16.24
N ARG A 200 -13.79 11.21 15.90
CA ARG A 200 -12.94 11.80 14.86
C ARG A 200 -12.97 11.08 13.50
N ARG A 201 -13.68 9.94 13.38
CA ARG A 201 -13.60 9.02 12.24
C ARG A 201 -14.96 8.60 11.70
N ALA A 202 -15.99 9.28 12.10
CA ALA A 202 -17.43 9.25 11.79
C ALA A 202 -18.04 7.95 11.20
N ASP A 203 -17.34 7.22 10.34
CA ASP A 203 -17.87 6.10 9.54
C ASP A 203 -17.07 4.79 9.66
N LYS A 204 -15.90 4.80 10.34
CA LYS A 204 -15.01 3.64 10.40
C LYS A 204 -14.54 3.33 11.81
N MET A 205 -14.86 2.14 12.28
CA MET A 205 -14.33 1.59 13.52
C MET A 205 -12.92 1.04 13.30
N SER A 206 -11.96 1.45 14.15
CA SER A 206 -10.63 0.83 14.19
C SER A 206 -10.71 -0.46 15.02
N ILE A 207 -10.54 -1.60 14.37
CA ILE A 207 -10.58 -2.94 14.97
C ILE A 207 -9.50 -3.80 14.29
N ALA A 208 -8.83 -4.66 15.05
CA ALA A 208 -7.85 -5.58 14.50
C ALA A 208 -7.79 -6.90 15.28
N LEU A 209 -7.53 -8.00 14.60
CA LEU A 209 -7.28 -9.32 15.16
C LEU A 209 -5.78 -9.57 15.23
N ASN A 210 -5.26 -10.00 16.36
CA ASN A 210 -3.88 -10.47 16.45
C ASN A 210 -3.75 -11.87 15.81
N GLN A 211 -3.23 -11.89 14.59
CA GLN A 211 -3.00 -13.12 13.82
C GLN A 211 -1.55 -13.61 13.91
N SER A 212 -0.71 -12.91 14.68
CA SER A 212 0.68 -13.31 14.91
C SER A 212 0.79 -14.33 16.05
N GLU A 213 1.99 -14.82 16.27
CA GLU A 213 2.34 -15.65 17.42
C GLU A 213 2.86 -14.83 18.61
N GLU A 214 2.95 -13.51 18.46
CA GLU A 214 3.51 -12.60 19.46
C GLU A 214 2.41 -11.83 20.20
N ASN A 215 2.70 -11.45 21.44
CA ASN A 215 1.83 -10.57 22.21
C ASN A 215 2.06 -9.11 21.80
N TYR A 216 0.99 -8.37 21.57
CA TYR A 216 1.02 -6.94 21.26
C TYR A 216 0.61 -6.11 22.48
N LEU A 217 1.03 -4.85 22.48
CA LEU A 217 0.57 -3.84 23.42
C LEU A 217 -0.25 -2.78 22.69
N VAL A 218 -1.44 -2.49 23.22
CA VAL A 218 -2.29 -1.41 22.72
C VAL A 218 -2.53 -0.38 23.83
N SER A 219 -2.90 0.83 23.43
CA SER A 219 -3.21 1.92 24.38
C SER A 219 -4.29 1.51 25.38
N SER A 220 -4.23 2.03 26.58
CA SER A 220 -5.21 1.82 27.66
C SER A 220 -6.65 2.18 27.28
N ILE A 221 -6.85 3.07 26.29
CA ILE A 221 -8.17 3.45 25.78
C ILE A 221 -8.79 2.40 24.86
N SER A 222 -7.98 1.44 24.38
CA SER A 222 -8.49 0.36 23.53
C SER A 222 -9.23 -0.68 24.35
N THR A 223 -10.26 -1.26 23.77
CA THR A 223 -10.93 -2.43 24.33
C THR A 223 -10.34 -3.69 23.69
N VAL A 224 -9.98 -4.66 24.51
CA VAL A 224 -9.48 -5.97 24.07
C VAL A 224 -10.52 -7.02 24.40
N ILE A 225 -10.85 -7.86 23.45
CA ILE A 225 -11.81 -8.96 23.63
C ILE A 225 -11.20 -10.29 23.20
N GLN A 226 -11.58 -11.33 23.90
CA GLN A 226 -11.34 -12.71 23.47
C GLN A 226 -12.66 -13.42 23.21
N THR A 227 -12.61 -14.45 22.39
CA THR A 227 -13.76 -15.30 22.08
C THR A 227 -13.64 -16.64 22.78
N ASP A 228 -14.78 -17.26 23.08
CA ASP A 228 -14.81 -18.69 23.40
C ASP A 228 -14.54 -19.48 22.10
N ASN A 229 -13.31 -19.89 21.92
CA ASN A 229 -12.86 -20.59 20.71
C ASN A 229 -13.60 -21.90 20.42
N THR A 230 -14.32 -22.45 21.41
CA THR A 230 -15.14 -23.67 21.22
C THR A 230 -16.47 -23.36 20.53
N LYS A 231 -16.94 -22.12 20.61
CA LYS A 231 -18.25 -21.70 20.12
C LYS A 231 -18.14 -20.66 18.99
N LEU A 232 -17.16 -19.77 19.06
CA LEU A 232 -16.98 -18.68 18.09
C LEU A 232 -15.50 -18.49 17.75
N LEU A 233 -15.12 -18.80 16.52
CA LEU A 233 -13.75 -18.58 16.05
C LEU A 233 -13.44 -17.08 15.96
N PRO A 234 -12.30 -16.59 16.50
CA PRO A 234 -11.91 -15.19 16.42
C PRO A 234 -11.84 -14.67 14.98
N LYS A 235 -11.32 -15.49 14.06
CA LYS A 235 -11.25 -15.14 12.63
C LYS A 235 -12.63 -14.96 12.00
N TYR A 236 -13.61 -15.78 12.37
CA TYR A 236 -14.97 -15.62 11.87
C TYR A 236 -15.59 -14.30 12.35
N LEU A 237 -15.47 -14.02 13.66
CA LEU A 237 -15.94 -12.76 14.24
C LEU A 237 -15.27 -11.56 13.58
N TYR A 238 -13.96 -11.65 13.34
CA TYR A 238 -13.21 -10.59 12.67
C TYR A 238 -13.67 -10.38 11.23
N LEU A 239 -13.88 -11.44 10.44
CA LEU A 239 -14.45 -11.36 9.09
C LEU A 239 -15.82 -10.67 9.09
N PHE A 240 -16.66 -10.95 10.07
CA PHE A 240 -17.95 -10.29 10.24
C PHE A 240 -17.80 -8.76 10.44
N PHE A 241 -16.80 -8.32 11.21
CA PHE A 241 -16.51 -6.90 11.39
C PHE A 241 -15.83 -6.25 10.18
N LEU A 242 -15.22 -7.02 9.28
CA LEU A 242 -14.63 -6.51 8.05
C LEU A 242 -15.67 -6.11 7.00
N GLN A 243 -16.88 -6.65 7.08
CA GLN A 243 -17.94 -6.32 6.13
C GLN A 243 -18.26 -4.83 6.13
N ASN A 244 -18.23 -4.23 4.96
CA ASN A 244 -18.80 -2.90 4.76
C ASN A 244 -20.33 -3.06 4.72
N ARG A 245 -20.99 -2.70 5.81
CA ARG A 245 -22.44 -2.53 5.76
C ARG A 245 -22.74 -1.29 4.91
N ILE A 246 -23.40 -1.50 3.78
CA ILE A 246 -24.08 -0.44 3.02
C ILE A 246 -25.31 -0.02 3.81
#